data_1f1d81f7205f35ab38a6613afd51ff26
#
_entry.id   1f1d81f7205f35ab38a6613afd51ff26
#
_cell.length_a   1.000
_cell.length_b   1.000
_cell.length_c   1.000
_cell.angle_alpha   90.00
_cell.angle_beta   90.00
_cell.angle_gamma   90.00
#
_symmetry.space_group_name_H-M   'P 1'
#
loop_
_entity.id
_entity.type
_entity.pdbx_description
1 polymer ?
#
loop_
_entity_poly.entity_id
_entity_poly.type
_entity_poly.pdbx_seq_one_letter_code
_entity_poly.pdbx_strand_id
1 'polypeptide(L)'
;MRIAQLANFIGPASGGVRTAVAAMGQGYADAGVERLLVVPGPTDAVEETEAGTVVSVRAPRVGGGYRLIVEPWRVVDALERFAPTSVELHDKTTLLPVARWARRRGVATVLLSHERLGDMLAMRTGLDTSARAPIALLNRVVVRSVDRLVVTSGYAEREFRSVAASARCPVTRVPLGVDLETFRPVPSRQRDIAPRDDGVLRLVHVGRLSREKSPHLAVATAVELHRRGVPVRLDVYGEGPHLDELRALAGSAPVTFHGFVAGRDALRRRIAEADVALSVCPGETFGLAVLEALACGTPVVTADRGGARELVDVTSGGWAAPYPAALADAVLDLAARPRDHLRAGARRRAERYPWSAATEAMLAVHAQVTGLTGLVRATA
;
A
#
# COMPACT_ATOMS: atom_id res chain seq x y z
N MET A 1 12.61 -9.31 -22.12
CA MET A 1 11.21 -9.31 -21.61
C MET A 1 10.66 -7.90 -21.76
N ARG A 2 9.39 -7.75 -22.13
CA ARG A 2 8.72 -6.46 -22.32
C ARG A 2 7.45 -6.47 -21.49
N ILE A 3 7.39 -5.65 -20.44
CA ILE A 3 6.27 -5.61 -19.50
C ILE A 3 5.45 -4.33 -19.69
N ALA A 4 4.15 -4.47 -19.91
CA ALA A 4 3.22 -3.34 -19.93
C ALA A 4 2.42 -3.30 -18.61
N GLN A 5 2.62 -2.28 -17.79
CA GLN A 5 1.85 -2.01 -16.58
C GLN A 5 0.65 -1.11 -16.91
N LEU A 6 -0.54 -1.55 -16.52
CA LEU A 6 -1.78 -0.81 -16.73
C LEU A 6 -2.38 -0.43 -15.37
N ALA A 7 -2.42 0.85 -15.08
CA ALA A 7 -2.79 1.31 -13.75
C ALA A 7 -3.80 2.47 -13.81
N ASN A 8 -5.05 2.15 -13.52
CA ASN A 8 -6.06 3.14 -13.15
C ASN A 8 -5.86 3.64 -11.71
N PHE A 9 -6.59 4.66 -11.30
CA PHE A 9 -6.57 5.22 -9.95
C PHE A 9 -5.19 5.72 -9.50
N ILE A 10 -4.29 6.00 -10.44
CA ILE A 10 -3.06 6.73 -10.18
C ILE A 10 -3.34 8.22 -10.36
N GLY A 11 -3.29 8.97 -9.26
CA GLY A 11 -3.52 10.40 -9.24
C GLY A 11 -2.66 11.08 -8.17
N PRO A 12 -2.70 12.42 -8.08
CA PRO A 12 -1.91 13.16 -7.09
C PRO A 12 -2.14 12.70 -5.65
N ALA A 13 -3.38 12.26 -5.35
CA ALA A 13 -3.79 11.79 -4.02
C ALA A 13 -3.58 10.27 -3.81
N SER A 14 -3.12 9.50 -4.82
CA SER A 14 -2.87 8.08 -4.65
C SER A 14 -1.52 7.84 -3.97
N GLY A 15 -1.54 7.27 -2.77
CA GLY A 15 -0.34 6.92 -2.01
C GLY A 15 0.25 5.57 -2.44
N GLY A 16 -0.21 4.48 -1.83
CA GLY A 16 0.40 3.15 -1.91
C GLY A 16 0.49 2.56 -3.32
N VAL A 17 -0.58 2.63 -4.13
CA VAL A 17 -0.60 2.06 -5.49
C VAL A 17 0.42 2.77 -6.38
N ARG A 18 0.44 4.10 -6.34
CA ARG A 18 1.40 4.90 -7.12
C ARG A 18 2.85 4.58 -6.72
N THR A 19 3.12 4.49 -5.43
CA THR A 19 4.44 4.12 -4.91
C THR A 19 4.84 2.72 -5.38
N ALA A 20 3.94 1.74 -5.31
CA ALA A 20 4.22 0.37 -5.74
C ALA A 20 4.50 0.27 -7.25
N VAL A 21 3.66 0.89 -8.10
CA VAL A 21 3.84 0.90 -9.55
C VAL A 21 5.15 1.58 -9.95
N ALA A 22 5.48 2.71 -9.31
CA ALA A 22 6.72 3.43 -9.59
C ALA A 22 7.95 2.62 -9.17
N ALA A 23 7.96 2.08 -7.95
CA ALA A 23 9.10 1.32 -7.43
C ALA A 23 9.34 0.01 -8.21
N MET A 24 8.28 -0.74 -8.52
CA MET A 24 8.39 -1.93 -9.36
C MET A 24 8.85 -1.59 -10.77
N GLY A 25 8.31 -0.49 -11.34
CA GLY A 25 8.69 -0.05 -12.67
C GLY A 25 10.16 0.34 -12.77
N GLN A 26 10.69 1.04 -11.77
CA GLN A 26 12.12 1.33 -11.68
C GLN A 26 12.92 0.03 -11.56
N GLY A 27 12.52 -0.88 -10.69
CA GLY A 27 13.20 -2.17 -10.53
C GLY A 27 13.17 -3.03 -11.81
N TYR A 28 12.12 -2.95 -12.64
CA TYR A 28 12.09 -3.61 -13.95
C TYR A 28 13.11 -3.00 -14.92
N ALA A 29 13.19 -1.67 -14.96
CA ALA A 29 14.17 -0.97 -15.78
C ALA A 29 15.60 -1.27 -15.34
N ASP A 30 15.88 -1.26 -14.04
CA ASP A 30 17.18 -1.60 -13.46
C ASP A 30 17.60 -3.06 -13.78
N ALA A 31 16.63 -3.95 -13.94
CA ALA A 31 16.83 -5.33 -14.38
C ALA A 31 16.94 -5.50 -15.93
N GLY A 32 16.98 -4.39 -16.68
CA GLY A 32 17.08 -4.40 -18.14
C GLY A 32 15.80 -4.84 -18.86
N VAL A 33 14.64 -4.73 -18.21
CA VAL A 33 13.34 -5.04 -18.82
C VAL A 33 12.77 -3.79 -19.47
N GLU A 34 12.37 -3.89 -20.75
CA GLU A 34 11.63 -2.83 -21.41
C GLU A 34 10.25 -2.68 -20.76
N ARG A 35 9.94 -1.47 -20.33
CA ARG A 35 8.71 -1.16 -19.61
C ARG A 35 7.86 -0.12 -20.32
N LEU A 36 6.56 -0.40 -20.40
CA LEU A 36 5.50 0.55 -20.73
C LEU A 36 4.60 0.74 -19.50
N LEU A 37 4.32 1.98 -19.11
CA LEU A 37 3.28 2.30 -18.13
C LEU A 37 2.13 3.04 -18.81
N VAL A 38 0.91 2.52 -18.71
CA VAL A 38 -0.30 3.19 -19.20
C VAL A 38 -1.13 3.68 -18.02
N VAL A 39 -1.39 4.98 -17.98
CA VAL A 39 -2.13 5.65 -16.89
C VAL A 39 -3.21 6.60 -17.44
N PRO A 40 -4.25 6.91 -16.65
CA PRO A 40 -5.21 7.94 -17.04
C PRO A 40 -4.60 9.34 -16.89
N GLY A 41 -4.81 10.19 -17.90
CA GLY A 41 -4.35 11.57 -17.91
C GLY A 41 -5.45 12.59 -18.23
N PRO A 42 -5.17 13.89 -18.10
CA PRO A 42 -6.05 14.96 -18.59
C PRO A 42 -6.08 15.02 -20.12
N THR A 43 -4.97 14.67 -20.77
CA THR A 43 -4.74 14.63 -22.20
C THR A 43 -4.00 13.35 -22.56
N ASP A 44 -3.97 13.03 -23.85
CA ASP A 44 -3.06 12.00 -24.36
C ASP A 44 -1.64 12.56 -24.39
N ALA A 45 -0.70 11.77 -23.88
CA ALA A 45 0.71 12.12 -23.89
C ALA A 45 1.57 10.84 -23.88
N VAL A 46 2.77 10.95 -24.42
CA VAL A 46 3.81 9.92 -24.32
C VAL A 46 5.05 10.58 -23.77
N GLU A 47 5.62 10.01 -22.74
CA GLU A 47 6.82 10.51 -22.07
C GLU A 47 7.83 9.38 -21.91
N GLU A 48 9.07 9.61 -22.32
CA GLU A 48 10.17 8.69 -22.04
C GLU A 48 10.80 9.06 -20.70
N THR A 49 10.93 8.06 -19.83
CA THR A 49 11.51 8.21 -18.50
C THR A 49 12.64 7.20 -18.29
N GLU A 50 13.45 7.38 -17.25
CA GLU A 50 14.46 6.41 -16.86
C GLU A 50 13.86 5.01 -16.55
N ALA A 51 12.61 4.98 -16.10
CA ALA A 51 11.88 3.75 -15.81
C ALA A 51 11.05 3.25 -17.01
N GLY A 52 11.31 3.70 -18.23
CA GLY A 52 10.63 3.30 -19.46
C GLY A 52 9.58 4.31 -19.94
N THR A 53 8.84 3.94 -20.97
CA THR A 53 7.83 4.78 -21.63
C THR A 53 6.56 4.88 -20.76
N VAL A 54 6.06 6.09 -20.57
CA VAL A 54 4.77 6.37 -19.90
C VAL A 54 3.78 6.91 -20.93
N VAL A 55 2.64 6.24 -21.06
CA VAL A 55 1.54 6.66 -21.91
C VAL A 55 0.38 7.13 -21.05
N SER A 56 0.07 8.40 -21.10
CA SER A 56 -1.15 8.96 -20.52
C SER A 56 -2.29 8.87 -21.52
N VAL A 57 -3.38 8.22 -21.14
CA VAL A 57 -4.61 8.16 -21.93
C VAL A 57 -5.62 9.15 -21.35
N ARG A 58 -6.13 10.06 -22.19
CA ARG A 58 -7.17 11.00 -21.77
C ARG A 58 -8.34 10.25 -21.16
N ALA A 59 -8.71 10.58 -19.93
CA ALA A 59 -9.73 9.89 -19.18
C ALA A 59 -10.58 10.87 -18.37
N PRO A 60 -11.89 10.59 -18.19
CA PRO A 60 -12.79 11.41 -17.38
C PRO A 60 -12.35 11.43 -15.92
N ARG A 61 -12.70 12.52 -15.23
CA ARG A 61 -12.58 12.60 -13.77
C ARG A 61 -13.67 11.77 -13.12
N VAL A 62 -13.29 10.97 -12.13
CA VAL A 62 -14.18 10.28 -11.22
C VAL A 62 -13.96 10.82 -9.80
N GLY A 63 -14.82 10.58 -8.86
CA GLY A 63 -14.72 11.15 -7.52
C GLY A 63 -13.33 11.03 -6.87
N GLY A 64 -13.01 11.91 -5.92
CA GLY A 64 -11.76 11.89 -5.16
C GLY A 64 -10.51 12.34 -5.93
N GLY A 65 -10.67 13.09 -7.02
CA GLY A 65 -9.54 13.61 -7.81
C GLY A 65 -8.90 12.59 -8.76
N TYR A 66 -9.46 11.39 -8.86
CA TYR A 66 -8.99 10.35 -9.77
C TYR A 66 -9.53 10.52 -11.19
N ARG A 67 -8.85 9.89 -12.13
CA ARG A 67 -9.32 9.64 -13.48
C ARG A 67 -9.40 8.14 -13.72
N LEU A 68 -10.27 7.72 -14.64
CA LEU A 68 -10.50 6.32 -14.95
C LEU A 68 -10.55 6.13 -16.47
N ILE A 69 -9.68 5.27 -17.00
CA ILE A 69 -9.75 4.87 -18.40
C ILE A 69 -10.98 3.99 -18.57
N VAL A 70 -11.96 4.50 -19.31
CA VAL A 70 -13.22 3.79 -19.64
C VAL A 70 -13.23 3.26 -21.07
N GLU A 71 -12.19 3.56 -21.85
CA GLU A 71 -12.00 3.20 -23.25
C GLU A 71 -10.80 2.24 -23.40
N PRO A 72 -10.94 0.94 -23.08
CA PRO A 72 -9.83 0.00 -23.09
C PRO A 72 -9.19 -0.21 -24.47
N TRP A 73 -9.91 0.08 -25.57
CA TRP A 73 -9.34 0.03 -26.93
C TRP A 73 -8.18 1.00 -27.13
N ARG A 74 -8.20 2.17 -26.50
CA ARG A 74 -7.11 3.15 -26.58
C ARG A 74 -5.84 2.64 -25.89
N VAL A 75 -6.00 1.82 -24.87
CA VAL A 75 -4.87 1.12 -24.23
C VAL A 75 -4.31 0.06 -25.19
N VAL A 76 -5.19 -0.65 -25.89
CA VAL A 76 -4.78 -1.66 -26.89
C VAL A 76 -3.89 -1.04 -27.98
N ASP A 77 -4.19 0.16 -28.46
CA ASP A 77 -3.35 0.85 -29.48
C ASP A 77 -1.91 1.10 -28.97
N ALA A 78 -1.74 1.42 -27.70
CA ALA A 78 -0.43 1.57 -27.07
C ALA A 78 0.29 0.22 -26.92
N LEU A 79 -0.46 -0.81 -26.54
CA LEU A 79 0.08 -2.18 -26.39
C LEU A 79 0.50 -2.79 -27.75
N GLU A 80 -0.24 -2.55 -28.81
CA GLU A 80 0.11 -3.03 -30.16
C GLU A 80 1.42 -2.42 -30.65
N ARG A 81 1.65 -1.14 -30.39
CA ARG A 81 2.94 -0.48 -30.70
C ARG A 81 4.08 -0.98 -29.84
N PHE A 82 3.82 -1.20 -28.57
CA PHE A 82 4.84 -1.67 -27.62
C PHE A 82 5.13 -3.18 -27.79
N ALA A 83 4.20 -3.99 -28.27
CA ALA A 83 4.30 -5.45 -28.40
C ALA A 83 4.82 -6.14 -27.12
N PRO A 84 4.07 -6.07 -25.99
CA PRO A 84 4.51 -6.65 -24.73
C PRO A 84 4.58 -8.18 -24.78
N THR A 85 5.48 -8.77 -24.01
CA THR A 85 5.47 -10.21 -23.71
C THR A 85 4.52 -10.52 -22.55
N SER A 86 4.29 -9.53 -21.66
CA SER A 86 3.41 -9.67 -20.52
C SER A 86 2.71 -8.35 -20.20
N VAL A 87 1.44 -8.43 -19.80
CA VAL A 87 0.63 -7.29 -19.32
C VAL A 87 0.38 -7.48 -17.82
N GLU A 88 0.77 -6.46 -17.03
CA GLU A 88 0.51 -6.38 -15.60
C GLU A 88 -0.64 -5.40 -15.33
N LEU A 89 -1.75 -5.93 -14.85
CA LEU A 89 -2.96 -5.18 -14.52
C LEU A 89 -2.94 -4.79 -13.05
N HIS A 90 -3.21 -3.52 -12.75
CA HIS A 90 -3.40 -3.00 -11.39
C HIS A 90 -4.87 -2.63 -11.10
N ASP A 91 -5.75 -2.94 -12.04
CA ASP A 91 -7.19 -2.63 -11.97
C ASP A 91 -8.02 -3.88 -12.25
N LYS A 92 -9.04 -4.09 -11.42
CA LYS A 92 -9.96 -5.23 -11.51
C LYS A 92 -11.23 -4.90 -12.31
N THR A 93 -11.34 -3.72 -12.88
CA THR A 93 -12.60 -3.20 -13.43
C THR A 93 -12.49 -2.87 -14.92
N THR A 94 -12.25 -1.62 -15.27
CA THR A 94 -12.36 -1.12 -16.65
C THR A 94 -11.27 -1.61 -17.59
N LEU A 95 -10.09 -2.00 -17.07
CA LEU A 95 -8.98 -2.52 -17.88
C LEU A 95 -9.02 -4.05 -18.05
N LEU A 96 -9.95 -4.74 -17.39
CA LEU A 96 -10.11 -6.18 -17.53
C LEU A 96 -10.37 -6.68 -18.98
N PRO A 97 -11.07 -5.93 -19.86
CA PRO A 97 -11.18 -6.30 -21.27
C PRO A 97 -9.84 -6.41 -22.02
N VAL A 98 -8.79 -5.70 -21.56
CA VAL A 98 -7.44 -5.81 -22.13
C VAL A 98 -6.86 -7.21 -21.93
N ALA A 99 -7.17 -7.88 -20.83
CA ALA A 99 -6.75 -9.27 -20.60
C ALA A 99 -7.32 -10.21 -21.69
N ARG A 100 -8.53 -9.93 -22.21
CA ARG A 100 -9.13 -10.69 -23.29
C ARG A 100 -8.40 -10.46 -24.64
N TRP A 101 -7.98 -9.23 -24.90
CA TRP A 101 -7.13 -8.90 -26.04
C TRP A 101 -5.77 -9.62 -25.93
N ALA A 102 -5.11 -9.54 -24.79
CA ALA A 102 -3.81 -10.16 -24.52
C ALA A 102 -3.86 -11.68 -24.79
N ARG A 103 -4.88 -12.37 -24.27
CA ARG A 103 -5.08 -13.80 -24.51
C ARG A 103 -5.18 -14.16 -26.01
N ARG A 104 -5.90 -13.36 -26.80
CA ARG A 104 -6.04 -13.58 -28.25
C ARG A 104 -4.73 -13.39 -29.00
N ARG A 105 -3.80 -12.62 -28.45
CA ARG A 105 -2.47 -12.34 -29.02
C ARG A 105 -1.37 -13.23 -28.43
N GLY A 106 -1.70 -14.15 -27.51
CA GLY A 106 -0.71 -14.98 -26.83
C GLY A 106 0.18 -14.20 -25.87
N VAL A 107 -0.27 -13.02 -25.41
CA VAL A 107 0.43 -12.19 -24.43
C VAL A 107 0.01 -12.61 -23.02
N ALA A 108 0.98 -12.90 -22.16
CA ALA A 108 0.72 -13.31 -20.79
C ALA A 108 0.10 -12.18 -19.95
N THR A 109 -0.73 -12.54 -18.97
CA THR A 109 -1.47 -11.59 -18.13
C THR A 109 -1.27 -11.87 -16.64
N VAL A 110 -0.88 -10.85 -15.92
CA VAL A 110 -0.72 -10.86 -14.46
C VAL A 110 -1.60 -9.77 -13.87
N LEU A 111 -2.38 -10.08 -12.85
CA LEU A 111 -3.11 -9.07 -12.08
C LEU A 111 -2.49 -8.94 -10.70
N LEU A 112 -2.01 -7.74 -10.35
CA LEU A 112 -1.62 -7.39 -8.99
C LEU A 112 -2.78 -6.71 -8.27
N SER A 113 -3.34 -7.42 -7.29
CA SER A 113 -4.48 -6.93 -6.50
C SER A 113 -4.00 -6.07 -5.33
N HIS A 114 -4.25 -4.76 -5.40
CA HIS A 114 -3.90 -3.80 -4.35
C HIS A 114 -4.95 -3.66 -3.25
N GLU A 115 -6.22 -3.95 -3.55
CA GLU A 115 -7.34 -3.67 -2.65
C GLU A 115 -8.30 -4.85 -2.58
N ARG A 116 -8.91 -5.01 -1.41
CA ARG A 116 -10.09 -5.87 -1.22
C ARG A 116 -11.34 -5.02 -1.41
N LEU A 117 -12.00 -5.18 -2.56
CA LEU A 117 -13.16 -4.37 -2.93
C LEU A 117 -14.31 -4.48 -1.93
N GLY A 118 -14.51 -5.68 -1.34
CA GLY A 118 -15.54 -5.93 -0.34
C GLY A 118 -15.33 -5.09 0.91
N ASP A 119 -14.14 -5.13 1.46
CA ASP A 119 -13.82 -4.38 2.69
C ASP A 119 -13.83 -2.87 2.43
N MET A 120 -13.29 -2.44 1.27
CA MET A 120 -13.30 -1.03 0.89
C MET A 120 -14.73 -0.50 0.77
N LEU A 121 -15.62 -1.25 0.14
CA LEU A 121 -17.01 -0.85 -0.02
C LEU A 121 -17.76 -0.86 1.31
N ALA A 122 -17.57 -1.90 2.14
CA ALA A 122 -18.17 -1.99 3.47
C ALA A 122 -17.74 -0.80 4.36
N MET A 123 -16.45 -0.46 4.37
CA MET A 123 -15.93 0.69 5.13
C MET A 123 -16.44 2.04 4.63
N ARG A 124 -16.70 2.18 3.32
CA ARG A 124 -17.23 3.43 2.74
C ARG A 124 -18.73 3.61 2.94
N THR A 125 -19.50 2.52 2.86
CA THR A 125 -20.96 2.56 2.83
C THR A 125 -21.62 2.09 4.12
N GLY A 126 -20.90 1.39 4.99
CA GLY A 126 -21.46 0.70 6.16
C GLY A 126 -22.30 -0.54 5.81
N LEU A 127 -22.42 -0.91 4.53
CA LEU A 127 -23.23 -2.03 4.03
C LEU A 127 -22.36 -3.27 3.83
N ASP A 128 -22.32 -4.16 4.81
CA ASP A 128 -21.45 -5.35 4.80
C ASP A 128 -21.99 -6.52 3.96
N THR A 129 -23.30 -6.64 3.77
CA THR A 129 -23.92 -7.85 3.20
C THR A 129 -24.35 -7.74 1.75
N SER A 130 -24.82 -6.58 1.31
CA SER A 130 -25.40 -6.39 -0.04
C SER A 130 -24.36 -6.45 -1.18
N ALA A 131 -23.09 -6.15 -0.91
CA ALA A 131 -22.03 -6.12 -1.92
C ALA A 131 -21.31 -7.47 -2.11
N ARG A 132 -21.55 -8.47 -1.27
CA ARG A 132 -20.80 -9.75 -1.31
C ARG A 132 -21.01 -10.54 -2.60
N ALA A 133 -22.25 -10.66 -3.05
CA ALA A 133 -22.56 -11.43 -4.26
C ALA A 133 -22.03 -10.78 -5.56
N PRO A 134 -22.21 -9.47 -5.80
CA PRO A 134 -21.58 -8.79 -6.93
C PRO A 134 -20.06 -8.87 -6.94
N ILE A 135 -19.42 -8.74 -5.78
CA ILE A 135 -17.96 -8.83 -5.67
C ILE A 135 -17.46 -10.25 -5.92
N ALA A 136 -18.17 -11.27 -5.41
CA ALA A 136 -17.82 -12.66 -5.69
C ALA A 136 -17.95 -12.97 -7.20
N LEU A 137 -18.97 -12.42 -7.88
CA LEU A 137 -19.10 -12.53 -9.32
C LEU A 137 -17.96 -11.84 -10.07
N LEU A 138 -17.62 -10.61 -9.67
CA LEU A 138 -16.46 -9.88 -10.24
C LEU A 138 -15.18 -10.67 -10.05
N ASN A 139 -14.91 -11.17 -8.86
CA ASN A 139 -13.71 -11.96 -8.58
C ASN A 139 -13.66 -13.27 -9.42
N ARG A 140 -14.81 -13.90 -9.69
CA ARG A 140 -14.88 -15.05 -10.63
C ARG A 140 -14.52 -14.66 -12.07
N VAL A 141 -14.94 -13.48 -12.52
CA VAL A 141 -14.57 -12.97 -13.85
C VAL A 141 -13.09 -12.64 -13.89
N VAL A 142 -12.58 -11.97 -12.87
CA VAL A 142 -11.15 -11.60 -12.74
C VAL A 142 -10.25 -12.83 -12.86
N VAL A 143 -10.45 -13.84 -12.01
CA VAL A 143 -9.56 -15.03 -11.99
C VAL A 143 -9.63 -15.87 -13.26
N ARG A 144 -10.71 -15.75 -14.05
CA ARG A 144 -10.84 -16.41 -15.37
C ARG A 144 -10.24 -15.59 -16.51
N SER A 145 -9.91 -14.34 -16.25
CA SER A 145 -9.45 -13.38 -17.27
C SER A 145 -7.93 -13.27 -17.32
N VAL A 146 -7.23 -13.72 -16.28
CA VAL A 146 -5.76 -13.58 -16.16
C VAL A 146 -5.08 -14.92 -15.98
N ASP A 147 -3.81 -15.01 -16.36
CA ASP A 147 -3.02 -16.25 -16.24
C ASP A 147 -2.46 -16.41 -14.82
N ARG A 148 -2.22 -15.29 -14.12
CA ARG A 148 -1.72 -15.28 -12.75
C ARG A 148 -2.34 -14.14 -11.94
N LEU A 149 -2.76 -14.46 -10.73
CA LEU A 149 -3.14 -13.46 -9.74
C LEU A 149 -2.01 -13.27 -8.73
N VAL A 150 -1.63 -12.03 -8.49
CA VAL A 150 -0.67 -11.65 -7.45
C VAL A 150 -1.39 -10.87 -6.36
N VAL A 151 -1.09 -11.21 -5.12
CA VAL A 151 -1.63 -10.57 -3.91
C VAL A 151 -0.50 -10.15 -2.98
N THR A 152 -0.68 -9.09 -2.20
CA THR A 152 0.39 -8.53 -1.38
C THR A 152 0.48 -9.14 0.03
N SER A 153 -0.56 -9.83 0.49
CA SER A 153 -0.67 -10.40 1.84
C SER A 153 -1.57 -11.64 1.87
N GLY A 154 -1.48 -12.43 2.92
CA GLY A 154 -2.41 -13.53 3.19
C GLY A 154 -3.84 -13.02 3.42
N TYR A 155 -3.98 -11.80 3.94
CA TYR A 155 -5.27 -11.13 4.06
C TYR A 155 -5.90 -10.87 2.70
N ALA A 156 -5.14 -10.35 1.73
CA ALA A 156 -5.60 -10.15 0.36
C ALA A 156 -5.90 -11.47 -0.36
N GLU A 157 -5.09 -12.50 -0.13
CA GLU A 157 -5.28 -13.84 -0.71
C GLU A 157 -6.64 -14.45 -0.35
N ARG A 158 -7.11 -14.22 0.89
CA ARG A 158 -8.41 -14.78 1.34
C ARG A 158 -9.61 -14.32 0.50
N GLU A 159 -9.52 -13.16 -0.16
CA GLU A 159 -10.58 -12.67 -1.07
C GLU A 159 -10.76 -13.61 -2.28
N PHE A 160 -9.69 -14.20 -2.77
CA PHE A 160 -9.70 -14.95 -4.02
C PHE A 160 -9.61 -16.46 -3.85
N ARG A 161 -9.27 -16.95 -2.66
CA ARG A 161 -8.92 -18.35 -2.42
C ARG A 161 -9.91 -19.34 -3.04
N SER A 162 -11.21 -19.17 -2.79
CA SER A 162 -12.23 -20.10 -3.30
C SER A 162 -12.44 -19.98 -4.81
N VAL A 163 -12.50 -18.75 -5.32
CA VAL A 163 -12.77 -18.51 -6.75
C VAL A 163 -11.57 -18.85 -7.63
N ALA A 164 -10.35 -18.58 -7.15
CA ALA A 164 -9.12 -18.90 -7.85
C ALA A 164 -8.91 -20.42 -7.98
N ALA A 165 -9.15 -21.17 -6.91
CA ALA A 165 -9.10 -22.63 -6.92
C ALA A 165 -10.09 -23.22 -7.95
N SER A 166 -11.34 -22.73 -7.97
CA SER A 166 -12.36 -23.15 -8.92
C SER A 166 -12.02 -22.81 -10.38
N ALA A 167 -11.29 -21.72 -10.63
CA ALA A 167 -10.88 -21.28 -11.95
C ALA A 167 -9.51 -21.86 -12.37
N ARG A 168 -8.81 -22.58 -11.49
CA ARG A 168 -7.42 -23.03 -11.67
C ARG A 168 -6.46 -21.87 -11.99
N CYS A 169 -6.76 -20.66 -11.47
CA CYS A 169 -5.88 -19.49 -11.60
C CYS A 169 -4.87 -19.54 -10.45
N PRO A 170 -3.57 -19.67 -10.74
CA PRO A 170 -2.56 -19.68 -9.69
C PRO A 170 -2.51 -18.31 -8.99
N VAL A 171 -2.44 -18.34 -7.65
CA VAL A 171 -2.27 -17.15 -6.81
C VAL A 171 -0.85 -17.15 -6.24
N THR A 172 -0.15 -16.06 -6.42
CA THR A 172 1.20 -15.85 -5.89
C THR A 172 1.18 -14.70 -4.92
N ARG A 173 1.81 -14.87 -3.75
CA ARG A 173 1.96 -13.77 -2.80
C ARG A 173 3.29 -13.09 -3.04
N VAL A 174 3.23 -11.78 -3.33
CA VAL A 174 4.39 -10.90 -3.47
C VAL A 174 4.19 -9.72 -2.53
N PRO A 175 4.81 -9.71 -1.35
CA PRO A 175 4.78 -8.54 -0.47
C PRO A 175 5.40 -7.33 -1.17
N LEU A 176 4.85 -6.15 -0.91
CA LEU A 176 5.46 -4.89 -1.38
C LEU A 176 6.71 -4.56 -0.57
N GLY A 177 7.52 -3.66 -1.09
CA GLY A 177 8.75 -3.23 -0.45
C GLY A 177 8.67 -1.84 0.20
N VAL A 178 9.78 -1.45 0.81
CA VAL A 178 10.03 -0.11 1.33
C VAL A 178 11.42 0.37 0.88
N ASP A 179 11.53 1.68 0.66
CA ASP A 179 12.80 2.35 0.38
C ASP A 179 13.58 2.51 1.69
N LEU A 180 14.52 1.60 1.90
CA LEU A 180 15.33 1.51 3.12
C LEU A 180 16.43 2.58 3.19
N GLU A 181 16.75 3.25 2.09
CA GLU A 181 17.69 4.35 2.04
C GLU A 181 17.05 5.67 2.46
N THR A 182 15.86 5.95 1.89
CA THR A 182 15.08 7.12 2.27
C THR A 182 14.52 6.95 3.68
N PHE A 183 13.79 5.86 3.94
CA PHE A 183 13.24 5.58 5.26
C PHE A 183 14.25 4.84 6.13
N ARG A 184 14.90 5.60 7.00
CA ARG A 184 15.93 5.10 7.92
C ARG A 184 15.85 5.82 9.26
N PRO A 185 16.34 5.20 10.33
CA PRO A 185 16.44 5.86 11.63
C PRO A 185 17.25 7.15 11.54
N VAL A 186 16.89 8.14 12.36
CA VAL A 186 17.74 9.32 12.55
C VAL A 186 18.93 8.90 13.41
N PRO A 187 20.19 9.20 13.00
CA PRO A 187 21.36 8.92 13.80
C PRO A 187 21.25 9.54 15.20
N SER A 188 21.71 8.81 16.22
CA SER A 188 21.62 9.26 17.64
C SER A 188 22.29 10.60 17.88
N ARG A 189 23.34 10.96 17.12
CA ARG A 189 24.02 12.26 17.19
C ARG A 189 23.24 13.44 16.57
N GLN A 190 22.27 13.16 15.70
CA GLN A 190 21.36 14.16 15.09
C GLN A 190 20.00 14.19 15.78
N ARG A 191 19.80 13.33 16.76
CA ARG A 191 18.69 13.52 17.68
C ARG A 191 19.10 14.69 18.59
N ASP A 192 18.72 15.92 18.23
CA ASP A 192 18.59 17.04 19.19
C ASP A 192 17.48 16.73 20.22
N ILE A 193 17.29 15.46 20.42
CA ILE A 193 16.47 14.84 21.40
C ILE A 193 17.45 14.35 22.45
N ALA A 194 17.93 15.26 23.30
CA ALA A 194 18.28 14.91 24.66
C ALA A 194 17.26 13.87 25.16
N PRO A 195 17.59 12.94 26.09
CA PRO A 195 16.60 12.08 26.69
C PRO A 195 15.45 13.02 27.06
N ARG A 196 14.36 12.98 26.27
CA ARG A 196 13.20 13.85 26.52
C ARG A 196 12.51 13.24 27.70
N ASP A 197 12.89 13.74 28.86
CA ASP A 197 12.36 13.35 30.16
C ASP A 197 11.08 14.14 30.46
N ASP A 198 10.35 14.57 29.38
CA ASP A 198 9.09 15.25 29.50
C ASP A 198 7.91 14.30 29.80
N GLY A 199 8.17 12.99 29.79
CA GLY A 199 7.19 11.94 30.04
C GLY A 199 6.07 11.86 28.99
N VAL A 200 6.12 12.63 27.90
CA VAL A 200 5.07 12.67 26.88
C VAL A 200 5.27 11.58 25.83
N LEU A 201 4.29 10.68 25.69
CA LEU A 201 4.26 9.63 24.67
C LEU A 201 3.86 10.25 23.31
N ARG A 202 4.77 10.18 22.34
CA ARG A 202 4.57 10.75 21.00
C ARG A 202 4.10 9.69 20.04
N LEU A 203 2.88 9.86 19.56
CA LEU A 203 2.26 9.01 18.57
C LEU A 203 2.28 9.69 17.20
N VAL A 204 2.35 8.92 16.14
CA VAL A 204 2.22 9.39 14.77
C VAL A 204 1.22 8.55 13.99
N HIS A 205 0.38 9.20 13.19
CA HIS A 205 -0.44 8.56 12.17
C HIS A 205 -0.13 9.16 10.80
N VAL A 206 0.14 8.31 9.81
CA VAL A 206 0.40 8.71 8.43
C VAL A 206 -0.57 8.01 7.51
N GLY A 207 -1.38 8.77 6.79
CA GLY A 207 -2.33 8.18 5.86
C GLY A 207 -3.39 9.15 5.37
N ARG A 208 -4.14 8.72 4.35
CA ARG A 208 -5.29 9.49 3.88
C ARG A 208 -6.36 9.56 4.97
N LEU A 209 -6.94 10.74 5.16
CA LEU A 209 -8.02 10.95 6.12
C LEU A 209 -9.38 10.60 5.52
N SER A 210 -9.56 9.31 5.22
CA SER A 210 -10.75 8.72 4.61
C SER A 210 -11.19 7.46 5.36
N ARG A 211 -12.49 7.15 5.34
CA ARG A 211 -13.08 6.07 6.14
C ARG A 211 -12.40 4.72 5.93
N GLU A 212 -12.03 4.41 4.70
CA GLU A 212 -11.35 3.16 4.35
C GLU A 212 -9.94 3.01 4.95
N LYS A 213 -9.34 4.12 5.44
CA LYS A 213 -8.06 4.10 6.19
C LYS A 213 -8.24 4.17 7.70
N SER A 214 -9.48 4.31 8.16
CA SER A 214 -9.87 4.31 9.58
C SER A 214 -9.04 5.25 10.47
N PRO A 215 -8.73 6.50 10.07
CA PRO A 215 -7.94 7.43 10.89
C PRO A 215 -8.64 7.77 12.21
N HIS A 216 -9.97 7.64 12.27
CA HIS A 216 -10.76 7.83 13.48
C HIS A 216 -10.34 6.88 14.61
N LEU A 217 -9.86 5.67 14.31
CA LEU A 217 -9.36 4.75 15.34
C LEU A 217 -8.05 5.25 15.95
N ALA A 218 -7.16 5.84 15.16
CA ALA A 218 -5.91 6.43 15.66
C ALA A 218 -6.19 7.63 16.56
N VAL A 219 -7.09 8.54 16.12
CA VAL A 219 -7.50 9.69 16.90
C VAL A 219 -8.20 9.26 18.20
N ALA A 220 -9.18 8.34 18.12
CA ALA A 220 -9.90 7.85 19.29
C ALA A 220 -8.97 7.09 20.27
N THR A 221 -7.91 6.46 19.80
CA THR A 221 -6.88 5.85 20.67
C THR A 221 -6.14 6.92 21.47
N ALA A 222 -5.76 8.04 20.84
CA ALA A 222 -5.12 9.16 21.54
C ALA A 222 -6.07 9.83 22.53
N VAL A 223 -7.35 9.99 22.17
CA VAL A 223 -8.41 10.49 23.07
C VAL A 223 -8.56 9.59 24.30
N GLU A 224 -8.57 8.27 24.11
CA GLU A 224 -8.68 7.29 25.21
C GLU A 224 -7.46 7.34 26.12
N LEU A 225 -6.24 7.43 25.58
CA LEU A 225 -5.03 7.61 26.39
C LEU A 225 -5.07 8.91 27.20
N HIS A 226 -5.49 10.01 26.58
CA HIS A 226 -5.66 11.30 27.25
C HIS A 226 -6.70 11.21 28.38
N ARG A 227 -7.84 10.57 28.15
CA ARG A 227 -8.90 10.33 29.16
C ARG A 227 -8.39 9.51 30.35
N ARG A 228 -7.43 8.61 30.12
CA ARG A 228 -6.76 7.83 31.18
C ARG A 228 -5.68 8.61 31.93
N GLY A 229 -5.47 9.89 31.61
CA GLY A 229 -4.44 10.74 32.24
C GLY A 229 -3.01 10.46 31.74
N VAL A 230 -2.85 9.73 30.63
CA VAL A 230 -1.53 9.50 30.04
C VAL A 230 -1.07 10.77 29.34
N PRO A 231 0.13 11.31 29.63
CA PRO A 231 0.70 12.40 28.86
C PRO A 231 1.01 11.89 27.43
N VAL A 232 0.19 12.32 26.48
CA VAL A 232 0.27 11.82 25.08
C VAL A 232 0.14 12.98 24.11
N ARG A 233 0.75 12.86 22.94
CA ARG A 233 0.53 13.71 21.77
C ARG A 233 0.43 12.83 20.53
N LEU A 234 -0.56 13.09 19.67
CA LEU A 234 -0.69 12.46 18.38
C LEU A 234 -0.48 13.48 17.26
N ASP A 235 0.51 13.23 16.41
CA ASP A 235 0.73 13.98 15.18
C ASP A 235 0.13 13.20 13.99
N VAL A 236 -0.79 13.83 13.26
CA VAL A 236 -1.51 13.24 12.13
C VAL A 236 -1.04 13.88 10.83
N TYR A 237 -0.45 13.08 9.93
CA TYR A 237 0.03 13.51 8.63
C TYR A 237 -0.80 12.89 7.51
N GLY A 238 -1.38 13.74 6.67
CA GLY A 238 -2.22 13.40 5.54
C GLY A 238 -3.43 14.28 5.41
N GLU A 239 -4.13 14.14 4.30
CA GLU A 239 -5.32 14.89 3.95
C GLU A 239 -6.45 13.95 3.57
N GLY A 240 -7.68 14.46 3.63
CA GLY A 240 -8.85 13.70 3.21
C GLY A 240 -10.16 14.33 3.66
N PRO A 241 -11.27 13.80 3.16
CA PRO A 241 -12.59 14.41 3.34
C PRO A 241 -13.12 14.37 4.78
N HIS A 242 -12.50 13.59 5.68
CA HIS A 242 -12.98 13.42 7.05
C HIS A 242 -12.20 14.24 8.09
N LEU A 243 -11.40 15.24 7.65
CA LEU A 243 -10.58 16.05 8.56
C LEU A 243 -11.41 16.73 9.66
N ASP A 244 -12.55 17.32 9.31
CA ASP A 244 -13.39 18.04 10.28
C ASP A 244 -14.07 17.09 11.28
N GLU A 245 -14.51 15.92 10.82
CA GLU A 245 -15.02 14.87 11.72
C GLU A 245 -13.93 14.41 12.72
N LEU A 246 -12.68 14.29 12.25
CA LEU A 246 -11.55 13.88 13.09
C LEU A 246 -11.15 14.97 14.11
N ARG A 247 -11.22 16.23 13.71
CA ARG A 247 -11.01 17.37 14.64
C ARG A 247 -12.08 17.41 15.74
N ALA A 248 -13.34 17.20 15.35
CA ALA A 248 -14.44 17.11 16.31
C ALA A 248 -14.26 15.92 17.28
N LEU A 249 -13.81 14.75 16.76
CA LEU A 249 -13.52 13.55 17.57
C LEU A 249 -12.36 13.79 18.54
N ALA A 250 -11.33 14.53 18.14
CA ALA A 250 -10.18 14.83 18.99
C ALA A 250 -10.55 15.70 20.20
N GLY A 251 -11.52 16.60 20.05
CA GLY A 251 -11.96 17.49 21.14
C GLY A 251 -10.80 18.25 21.76
N SER A 252 -10.61 18.10 23.08
CA SER A 252 -9.50 18.71 23.84
C SER A 252 -8.24 17.84 23.92
N ALA A 253 -8.26 16.63 23.37
CA ALA A 253 -7.09 15.76 23.39
C ALA A 253 -5.95 16.35 22.53
N PRO A 254 -4.67 16.12 22.90
CA PRO A 254 -3.52 16.72 22.22
C PRO A 254 -3.24 16.03 20.88
N VAL A 255 -4.10 16.26 19.90
CA VAL A 255 -4.00 15.77 18.51
C VAL A 255 -3.75 16.94 17.57
N THR A 256 -2.68 16.85 16.78
CA THR A 256 -2.32 17.89 15.81
C THR A 256 -2.42 17.35 14.38
N PHE A 257 -3.17 18.03 13.53
CA PHE A 257 -3.32 17.68 12.10
C PHE A 257 -2.43 18.59 11.27
N HIS A 258 -1.43 18.00 10.61
CA HIS A 258 -0.39 18.73 9.86
C HIS A 258 -0.66 18.81 8.35
N GLY A 259 -1.68 18.12 7.85
CA GLY A 259 -1.92 18.03 6.41
C GLY A 259 -0.91 17.13 5.69
N PHE A 260 -0.79 17.31 4.38
CA PHE A 260 0.12 16.55 3.55
C PHE A 260 1.57 17.01 3.73
N VAL A 261 2.50 16.08 3.93
CA VAL A 261 3.94 16.38 4.01
C VAL A 261 4.56 16.19 2.64
N ALA A 262 5.01 17.27 2.04
CA ALA A 262 5.76 17.23 0.79
C ALA A 262 7.20 16.76 1.06
N GLY A 263 7.60 15.70 0.34
CA GLY A 263 8.95 15.14 0.43
C GLY A 263 9.09 14.00 1.45
N ARG A 264 9.67 12.90 0.95
CA ARG A 264 9.83 11.66 1.72
C ARG A 264 10.78 11.82 2.90
N ASP A 265 11.85 12.61 2.77
CA ASP A 265 12.79 12.83 3.87
C ASP A 265 12.18 13.64 5.03
N ALA A 266 11.31 14.62 4.70
CA ALA A 266 10.57 15.35 5.73
C ALA A 266 9.62 14.41 6.49
N LEU A 267 8.88 13.57 5.77
CA LEU A 267 8.00 12.56 6.37
C LEU A 267 8.79 11.57 7.22
N ARG A 268 9.93 11.07 6.73
CA ARG A 268 10.83 10.19 7.47
C ARG A 268 11.20 10.76 8.83
N ARG A 269 11.63 12.03 8.87
CA ARG A 269 12.01 12.70 10.14
C ARG A 269 10.85 12.68 11.12
N ARG A 270 9.65 13.05 10.68
CA ARG A 270 8.44 13.07 11.52
C ARG A 270 8.09 11.70 12.08
N ILE A 271 8.17 10.65 11.24
CA ILE A 271 7.95 9.28 11.69
C ILE A 271 9.03 8.85 12.69
N ALA A 272 10.30 9.12 12.40
CA ALA A 272 11.41 8.70 13.26
C ALA A 272 11.44 9.41 14.63
N GLU A 273 10.83 10.59 14.75
CA GLU A 273 10.66 11.33 16.00
C GLU A 273 9.61 10.73 16.94
N ALA A 274 8.67 9.95 16.43
CA ALA A 274 7.62 9.35 17.23
C ALA A 274 8.12 8.14 18.04
N ASP A 275 7.42 7.86 19.14
CA ASP A 275 7.65 6.67 19.96
C ASP A 275 6.90 5.47 19.41
N VAL A 276 5.67 5.67 18.89
CA VAL A 276 4.82 4.64 18.29
C VAL A 276 4.06 5.21 17.09
N ALA A 277 4.02 4.46 16.00
CA ALA A 277 3.16 4.76 14.87
C ALA A 277 1.84 3.98 14.97
N LEU A 278 0.71 4.64 14.66
CA LEU A 278 -0.62 4.04 14.65
C LEU A 278 -1.05 3.77 13.20
N SER A 279 -1.10 2.50 12.81
CA SER A 279 -1.64 2.05 11.52
C SER A 279 -2.74 1.03 11.76
N VAL A 280 -3.85 1.50 12.31
CA VAL A 280 -4.89 0.69 12.97
C VAL A 280 -6.09 0.34 12.09
N CYS A 281 -5.98 0.49 10.77
CA CYS A 281 -7.03 0.12 9.83
C CYS A 281 -7.20 -1.40 9.74
N PRO A 282 -8.38 -1.97 10.09
CA PRO A 282 -8.60 -3.41 10.07
C PRO A 282 -8.76 -3.98 8.65
N GLY A 283 -9.00 -3.12 7.66
CA GLY A 283 -9.15 -3.47 6.24
C GLY A 283 -7.91 -3.15 5.40
N GLU A 284 -6.80 -2.78 6.02
CA GLU A 284 -5.57 -2.50 5.27
C GLU A 284 -5.08 -3.74 4.53
N THR A 285 -4.91 -3.63 3.22
CA THR A 285 -4.55 -4.79 2.38
C THR A 285 -3.09 -5.19 2.54
N PHE A 286 -2.19 -4.21 2.70
CA PHE A 286 -0.78 -4.45 2.95
C PHE A 286 -0.22 -3.53 4.04
N GLY A 287 -0.12 -2.21 3.80
CA GLY A 287 0.33 -1.22 4.78
C GLY A 287 1.74 -0.70 4.52
N LEU A 288 1.95 0.03 3.42
CA LEU A 288 3.25 0.67 3.15
C LEU A 288 3.66 1.63 4.28
N ALA A 289 2.72 2.38 4.85
CA ALA A 289 3.00 3.26 5.99
C ALA A 289 3.53 2.51 7.23
N VAL A 290 3.14 1.23 7.40
CA VAL A 290 3.72 0.35 8.43
C VAL A 290 5.19 0.10 8.14
N LEU A 291 5.52 -0.30 6.91
CA LEU A 291 6.92 -0.54 6.52
C LEU A 291 7.77 0.73 6.60
N GLU A 292 7.22 1.88 6.19
CA GLU A 292 7.90 3.18 6.28
C GLU A 292 8.20 3.54 7.75
N ALA A 293 7.26 3.30 8.67
CA ALA A 293 7.49 3.51 10.09
C ALA A 293 8.53 2.54 10.66
N LEU A 294 8.40 1.25 10.36
CA LEU A 294 9.37 0.24 10.79
C LEU A 294 10.77 0.53 10.25
N ALA A 295 10.89 0.98 8.99
CA ALA A 295 12.17 1.35 8.37
C ALA A 295 12.83 2.54 9.07
N CYS A 296 12.04 3.49 9.58
CA CYS A 296 12.50 4.59 10.44
C CYS A 296 12.89 4.15 11.86
N GLY A 297 12.73 2.87 12.17
CA GLY A 297 12.93 2.33 13.52
C GLY A 297 11.80 2.73 14.48
N THR A 298 10.64 3.10 13.99
CA THR A 298 9.48 3.44 14.81
C THR A 298 8.57 2.22 14.91
N PRO A 299 8.35 1.67 16.13
CA PRO A 299 7.46 0.54 16.34
C PRO A 299 6.02 0.92 16.00
N VAL A 300 5.24 -0.07 15.55
CA VAL A 300 3.90 0.17 15.04
C VAL A 300 2.85 -0.60 15.84
N VAL A 301 1.74 0.06 16.17
CA VAL A 301 0.51 -0.62 16.61
C VAL A 301 -0.44 -0.73 15.42
N THR A 302 -0.92 -1.96 15.16
CA THR A 302 -1.90 -2.27 14.11
C THR A 302 -3.19 -2.82 14.69
N ALA A 303 -4.24 -2.90 13.88
CA ALA A 303 -5.36 -3.77 14.19
C ALA A 303 -4.91 -5.25 14.23
N ASP A 304 -5.63 -6.11 14.95
CA ASP A 304 -5.39 -7.56 15.06
C ASP A 304 -5.67 -8.34 13.77
N ARG A 305 -6.15 -7.66 12.73
CA ARG A 305 -6.51 -8.17 11.41
C ARG A 305 -6.11 -7.19 10.31
N GLY A 306 -6.21 -7.65 9.06
CA GLY A 306 -5.72 -6.90 7.89
C GLY A 306 -4.33 -7.34 7.47
N GLY A 307 -3.87 -6.87 6.31
CA GLY A 307 -2.53 -7.14 5.78
C GLY A 307 -1.44 -6.44 6.60
N ALA A 308 -1.72 -5.26 7.14
CA ALA A 308 -0.80 -4.52 8.01
C ALA A 308 -0.37 -5.34 9.23
N ARG A 309 -1.27 -6.16 9.77
CA ARG A 309 -0.97 -7.07 10.90
C ARG A 309 0.15 -8.06 10.56
N GLU A 310 0.25 -8.50 9.32
CA GLU A 310 1.26 -9.49 8.90
C GLU A 310 2.69 -8.91 8.87
N LEU A 311 2.81 -7.58 8.84
CA LEU A 311 4.10 -6.87 8.82
C LEU A 311 4.71 -6.69 10.20
N VAL A 312 3.95 -6.85 11.28
CA VAL A 312 4.37 -6.56 12.65
C VAL A 312 4.52 -7.86 13.46
N ASP A 313 5.60 -7.93 14.22
CA ASP A 313 5.84 -8.98 15.23
C ASP A 313 6.12 -8.37 16.61
N VAL A 314 6.27 -9.20 17.63
CA VAL A 314 6.49 -8.76 19.01
C VAL A 314 7.77 -7.95 19.22
N THR A 315 8.73 -8.03 18.33
CA THR A 315 9.99 -7.25 18.40
C THR A 315 9.90 -5.91 17.73
N SER A 316 8.88 -5.70 16.88
CA SER A 316 8.73 -4.53 16.02
C SER A 316 7.48 -3.71 16.31
N GLY A 317 6.57 -4.21 17.15
CA GLY A 317 5.34 -3.50 17.47
C GLY A 317 4.33 -4.34 18.25
N GLY A 318 3.07 -3.94 18.17
CA GLY A 318 1.93 -4.57 18.82
C GLY A 318 0.68 -4.56 17.94
N TRP A 319 -0.36 -5.21 18.40
CA TRP A 319 -1.65 -5.23 17.74
C TRP A 319 -2.78 -5.43 18.74
N ALA A 320 -3.97 -4.95 18.42
CA ALA A 320 -5.16 -5.14 19.22
C ALA A 320 -6.43 -5.14 18.36
N ALA A 321 -7.53 -5.56 18.96
CA ALA A 321 -8.84 -5.40 18.36
C ALA A 321 -9.11 -3.91 18.03
N PRO A 322 -9.77 -3.59 16.89
CA PRO A 322 -9.86 -2.21 16.38
C PRO A 322 -10.92 -1.39 17.12
N TYR A 323 -10.72 -1.21 18.41
CA TYR A 323 -11.47 -0.26 19.24
C TYR A 323 -10.52 0.48 20.21
N PRO A 324 -10.85 1.72 20.58
CA PRO A 324 -9.91 2.65 21.22
C PRO A 324 -9.24 2.11 22.48
N ALA A 325 -10.00 1.45 23.39
CA ALA A 325 -9.46 0.97 24.65
C ALA A 325 -8.40 -0.12 24.44
N ALA A 326 -8.64 -1.12 23.57
CA ALA A 326 -7.67 -2.17 23.31
C ALA A 326 -6.42 -1.66 22.56
N LEU A 327 -6.60 -0.73 21.64
CA LEU A 327 -5.49 -0.08 20.96
C LEU A 327 -4.65 0.77 21.92
N ALA A 328 -5.28 1.46 22.89
CA ALA A 328 -4.59 2.19 23.93
C ALA A 328 -3.77 1.25 24.84
N ASP A 329 -4.33 0.11 25.21
CA ASP A 329 -3.60 -0.92 25.98
C ASP A 329 -2.37 -1.41 25.22
N ALA A 330 -2.51 -1.72 23.91
CA ALA A 330 -1.39 -2.13 23.09
C ALA A 330 -0.30 -1.05 22.95
N VAL A 331 -0.68 0.23 22.90
CA VAL A 331 0.27 1.34 22.92
C VAL A 331 1.03 1.40 24.24
N LEU A 332 0.35 1.27 25.38
CA LEU A 332 0.96 1.28 26.70
C LEU A 332 1.90 0.09 26.91
N ASP A 333 1.47 -1.11 26.53
CA ASP A 333 2.32 -2.31 26.56
C ASP A 333 3.60 -2.12 25.76
N LEU A 334 3.50 -1.47 24.59
CA LEU A 334 4.63 -1.22 23.74
C LEU A 334 5.55 -0.14 24.35
N ALA A 335 4.97 0.93 24.91
CA ALA A 335 5.73 2.01 25.55
C ALA A 335 6.46 1.57 26.82
N ALA A 336 5.99 0.52 27.51
CA ALA A 336 6.64 -0.07 28.69
C ALA A 336 7.88 -0.91 28.33
N ARG A 337 8.11 -1.24 27.08
CA ARG A 337 9.24 -2.08 26.65
C ARG A 337 10.48 -1.23 26.37
N PRO A 338 11.69 -1.86 26.44
CA PRO A 338 12.94 -1.15 26.13
C PRO A 338 12.94 -0.52 24.72
N ARG A 339 12.99 0.80 24.67
CA ARG A 339 12.82 1.61 23.45
C ARG A 339 13.81 1.22 22.35
N ASP A 340 15.10 1.07 22.71
CA ASP A 340 16.14 0.77 21.72
C ASP A 340 15.97 -0.62 21.12
N HIS A 341 15.53 -1.60 21.90
CA HIS A 341 15.20 -2.93 21.42
C HIS A 341 14.05 -2.91 20.40
N LEU A 342 12.99 -2.17 20.69
CA LEU A 342 11.85 -2.04 19.77
C LEU A 342 12.25 -1.32 18.48
N ARG A 343 13.04 -0.23 18.59
CA ARG A 343 13.51 0.51 17.41
C ARG A 343 14.41 -0.34 16.52
N ALA A 344 15.35 -1.06 17.11
CA ALA A 344 16.19 -2.00 16.37
C ALA A 344 15.37 -3.16 15.76
N GLY A 345 14.39 -3.69 16.50
CA GLY A 345 13.46 -4.71 16.03
C GLY A 345 12.62 -4.22 14.86
N ALA A 346 12.07 -3.01 14.94
CA ALA A 346 11.32 -2.36 13.87
C ALA A 346 12.16 -2.26 12.59
N ARG A 347 13.39 -1.74 12.69
CA ARG A 347 14.29 -1.62 11.55
C ARG A 347 14.61 -2.99 10.92
N ARG A 348 15.04 -3.98 11.70
CA ARG A 348 15.29 -5.34 11.21
C ARG A 348 14.08 -5.98 10.55
N ARG A 349 12.87 -5.66 11.03
CA ARG A 349 11.64 -6.15 10.42
C ARG A 349 11.43 -5.56 9.04
N ALA A 350 11.62 -4.25 8.85
CA ALA A 350 11.51 -3.57 7.56
C ALA A 350 12.56 -4.07 6.55
N GLU A 351 13.77 -4.39 6.99
CA GLU A 351 14.85 -4.90 6.14
C GLU A 351 14.55 -6.23 5.44
N ARG A 352 13.50 -6.92 5.88
CA ARG A 352 12.98 -8.12 5.18
C ARG A 352 12.11 -7.80 3.97
N TYR A 353 11.81 -6.52 3.72
CA TYR A 353 10.92 -6.06 2.68
C TYR A 353 11.55 -4.97 1.81
N PRO A 354 12.75 -5.18 1.21
CA PRO A 354 13.28 -4.23 0.25
C PRO A 354 12.47 -4.28 -1.05
N TRP A 355 12.43 -3.18 -1.81
CA TRP A 355 11.79 -3.19 -3.13
C TRP A 355 12.43 -4.17 -4.11
N SER A 356 13.74 -4.43 -3.99
CA SER A 356 14.44 -5.43 -4.82
C SER A 356 13.81 -6.82 -4.70
N ALA A 357 13.48 -7.27 -3.49
CA ALA A 357 12.84 -8.56 -3.29
C ALA A 357 11.42 -8.62 -3.91
N ALA A 358 10.64 -7.54 -3.82
CA ALA A 358 9.34 -7.45 -4.47
C ALA A 358 9.47 -7.48 -6.01
N THR A 359 10.43 -6.73 -6.56
CA THR A 359 10.74 -6.70 -8.00
C THR A 359 11.20 -8.07 -8.51
N GLU A 360 12.14 -8.73 -7.84
CA GLU A 360 12.62 -10.06 -8.20
C GLU A 360 11.48 -11.09 -8.20
N ALA A 361 10.61 -11.06 -7.18
CA ALA A 361 9.46 -11.94 -7.11
C ALA A 361 8.47 -11.69 -8.26
N MET A 362 8.22 -10.42 -8.62
CA MET A 362 7.36 -10.07 -9.75
C MET A 362 7.98 -10.48 -11.09
N LEU A 363 9.28 -10.27 -11.29
CA LEU A 363 9.99 -10.72 -12.48
C LEU A 363 9.94 -12.25 -12.63
N ALA A 364 10.05 -12.99 -11.53
CA ALA A 364 9.89 -14.44 -11.51
C ALA A 364 8.45 -14.84 -11.91
N VAL A 365 7.43 -14.10 -11.46
CA VAL A 365 6.04 -14.32 -11.90
C VAL A 365 5.92 -14.11 -13.42
N HIS A 366 6.43 -12.99 -13.93
CA HIS A 366 6.40 -12.70 -15.38
C HIS A 366 7.14 -13.75 -16.20
N ALA A 367 8.32 -14.19 -15.75
CA ALA A 367 9.09 -15.24 -16.40
C ALA A 367 8.31 -16.58 -16.46
N GLN A 368 7.64 -16.95 -15.38
CA GLN A 368 6.82 -18.18 -15.33
C GLN A 368 5.64 -18.14 -16.31
N VAL A 369 4.89 -17.01 -16.36
CA VAL A 369 3.72 -16.92 -17.24
C VAL A 369 4.06 -16.76 -18.72
N THR A 370 5.25 -16.24 -19.04
CA THR A 370 5.74 -16.08 -20.41
C THR A 370 6.55 -17.29 -20.92
N GLY A 371 6.92 -18.23 -20.05
CA GLY A 371 7.84 -19.32 -20.39
C GLY A 371 9.31 -18.88 -20.57
N LEU A 372 9.64 -17.62 -20.27
CA LEU A 372 11.00 -17.05 -20.43
C LEU A 372 11.86 -17.28 -19.19
N THR A 373 12.01 -18.51 -18.74
CA THR A 373 12.66 -18.88 -17.48
C THR A 373 14.18 -18.66 -17.44
N GLY A 374 14.81 -18.26 -18.53
CA GLY A 374 16.27 -18.09 -18.63
C GLY A 374 16.83 -16.74 -18.12
N LEU A 375 16.01 -15.72 -17.89
CA LEU A 375 16.45 -14.34 -17.62
C LEU A 375 16.67 -14.02 -16.14
N VAL A 376 16.24 -14.86 -15.21
CA VAL A 376 16.30 -14.58 -13.75
C VAL A 376 17.64 -14.98 -13.09
N ARG A 377 18.57 -15.61 -13.83
CA ARG A 377 19.84 -16.13 -13.26
C ARG A 377 21.05 -15.21 -13.36
N ALA A 378 20.91 -13.96 -13.81
CA ALA A 378 22.07 -13.10 -14.12
C ALA A 378 22.43 -12.05 -13.06
N THR A 379 21.79 -12.05 -11.89
CA THR A 379 22.08 -11.10 -10.79
C THR A 379 22.07 -11.79 -9.42
N ALA A 380 22.90 -12.81 -9.25
CA ALA A 380 23.23 -13.40 -7.95
C ALA A 380 24.71 -13.18 -7.65
#